data_d345bf35a85ad75feb55edba2376241d
#
_entry.id   d345bf35a85ad75feb55edba2376241d
#
_cell.length_a   1.000
_cell.length_b   1.000
_cell.length_c   1.000
_cell.angle_alpha   90.00
_cell.angle_beta   90.00
_cell.angle_gamma   90.00
#
_symmetry.space_group_name_H-M   'P 1'
#
loop_
_entity.id
_entity.type
_entity.pdbx_description
1 polymer ?
#
loop_
_entity_poly.entity_id
_entity_poly.type
_entity_poly.pdbx_seq_one_letter_code
_entity_poly.pdbx_strand_id
1 'polypeptide(L)'
;MTDAPVTKSRVHDIEPEDGLLFGCILDGKGGGRLCGWAEVEATAPETTPLWLHLDNVSERAESWLRNKSGIPASVVGALLAKESRPRSLRVDDGLLVILRGINLNEGAEPEDMVALRMWVEPKRIVTVRYERMMTPRDILSDIIDGGHGAETTPDLFVALSERLSLKINDVIIQLEDRLDALEAQVDTEQPTRLRSKIAESRQDTVALRRYLSPQREALANLQYDAPDWLNPSQRMGLRETADRTLRYLEDLDAARDRAIVVLDELANKMAESMNRTMYALSIVAAIFLPLSFLTGLLGINVGGMPGVNSNVAFWITCAIMTILMVTEVYVLRRLKWI
;
A
#
# COMPACT_ATOMS: atom_id res chain seq x y z
N MET A 1 39.84 12.96 -14.29
CA MET A 1 38.39 12.68 -14.24
C MET A 1 37.71 13.99 -14.54
N THR A 2 37.29 14.18 -15.77
CA THR A 2 36.62 15.40 -16.26
C THR A 2 35.15 15.28 -15.90
N ASP A 3 34.68 16.18 -15.03
CA ASP A 3 33.25 16.39 -14.77
C ASP A 3 32.55 16.73 -16.09
N ALA A 4 31.73 15.80 -16.58
CA ALA A 4 30.78 16.09 -17.65
C ALA A 4 29.73 17.07 -17.08
N PRO A 5 29.39 18.16 -17.79
CA PRO A 5 28.38 19.08 -17.31
C PRO A 5 27.04 18.33 -17.19
N VAL A 6 26.46 18.38 -16.00
CA VAL A 6 25.08 17.94 -15.77
C VAL A 6 24.18 18.80 -16.66
N THR A 7 23.80 18.28 -17.82
CA THR A 7 22.88 18.94 -18.75
C THR A 7 21.55 19.07 -17.99
N LYS A 8 21.13 20.29 -17.68
CA LYS A 8 19.82 20.56 -17.09
C LYS A 8 18.75 19.89 -17.96
N SER A 9 17.94 19.03 -17.37
CA SER A 9 16.84 18.36 -18.05
C SER A 9 15.86 19.41 -18.59
N ARG A 10 15.64 19.41 -19.90
CA ARG A 10 14.69 20.32 -20.58
C ARG A 10 13.26 20.11 -20.10
N VAL A 11 12.96 18.92 -19.58
CA VAL A 11 11.63 18.53 -19.08
C VAL A 11 11.30 19.18 -17.73
N HIS A 12 12.31 19.56 -16.93
CA HIS A 12 12.08 20.22 -15.63
C HIS A 12 11.59 21.66 -15.78
N ASP A 13 11.93 22.32 -16.87
CA ASP A 13 11.63 23.74 -17.15
C ASP A 13 10.33 23.92 -17.98
N ILE A 14 9.53 22.85 -18.19
CA ILE A 14 8.25 22.95 -18.93
C ILE A 14 7.22 23.65 -18.04
N GLU A 15 6.80 24.83 -18.47
CA GLU A 15 5.66 25.54 -17.89
C GLU A 15 4.37 25.02 -18.52
N PRO A 16 3.37 24.59 -17.71
CA PRO A 16 2.07 24.18 -18.22
C PRO A 16 1.37 25.32 -18.95
N GLU A 17 0.86 25.06 -20.15
CA GLU A 17 0.09 26.03 -20.94
C GLU A 17 -1.41 25.75 -20.79
N ASP A 18 -2.07 26.40 -19.82
CA ASP A 18 -3.53 26.42 -19.66
C ASP A 18 -4.16 25.00 -19.71
N GLY A 19 -3.66 24.10 -18.83
CA GLY A 19 -4.10 22.72 -18.72
C GLY A 19 -3.39 21.72 -19.64
N LEU A 20 -2.59 22.14 -20.59
CA LEU A 20 -1.63 21.31 -21.31
C LEU A 20 -0.36 21.24 -20.46
N LEU A 21 -0.15 20.13 -19.77
CA LEU A 21 1.07 19.94 -18.99
C LEU A 21 2.29 19.78 -19.88
N PHE A 22 2.12 19.11 -21.00
CA PHE A 22 2.98 19.07 -22.16
C PHE A 22 2.30 18.43 -23.37
N GLY A 23 2.72 18.85 -24.56
CA GLY A 23 2.52 18.13 -25.81
C GLY A 23 3.87 17.65 -26.33
N CYS A 24 3.95 16.44 -26.86
CA CYS A 24 5.16 15.87 -27.44
C CYS A 24 4.87 15.23 -28.79
N ILE A 25 5.58 15.65 -29.82
CA ILE A 25 5.57 15.02 -31.16
C ILE A 25 6.75 14.07 -31.22
N LEU A 26 6.48 12.75 -31.43
CA LEU A 26 7.52 11.74 -31.57
C LEU A 26 8.15 11.79 -32.95
N ASP A 27 9.46 11.54 -33.02
CA ASP A 27 10.22 11.58 -34.27
C ASP A 27 10.30 10.21 -35.01
N GLY A 28 9.75 9.16 -34.38
CA GLY A 28 9.80 7.79 -34.90
C GLY A 28 11.14 7.10 -34.73
N LYS A 29 12.06 7.65 -33.93
CA LYS A 29 13.41 7.11 -33.67
C LYS A 29 13.77 7.09 -32.18
N GLY A 30 12.78 7.23 -31.32
CA GLY A 30 12.94 7.26 -29.87
C GLY A 30 13.15 8.66 -29.28
N GLY A 31 13.20 9.71 -30.12
CA GLY A 31 13.22 11.11 -29.71
C GLY A 31 11.89 11.81 -29.97
N GLY A 32 11.87 13.11 -29.66
CA GLY A 32 10.69 13.93 -29.89
C GLY A 32 10.95 15.41 -29.64
N ARG A 33 9.93 16.21 -29.86
CA ARG A 33 9.95 17.64 -29.56
C ARG A 33 8.66 18.07 -28.85
N LEU A 34 8.79 19.07 -28.01
CA LEU A 34 7.66 19.68 -27.34
C LEU A 34 6.81 20.51 -28.30
N CYS A 35 5.51 20.55 -28.05
CA CYS A 35 4.55 21.41 -28.77
C CYS A 35 3.53 21.99 -27.78
N GLY A 36 3.02 23.18 -28.09
CA GLY A 36 1.96 23.86 -27.34
C GLY A 36 0.59 23.72 -27.98
N TRP A 37 -0.44 24.35 -27.36
CA TRP A 37 -1.81 24.31 -27.84
C TRP A 37 -1.99 24.72 -29.30
N ALA A 38 -1.29 25.76 -29.76
CA ALA A 38 -1.40 26.24 -31.14
C ALA A 38 -1.06 25.15 -32.16
N GLU A 39 -0.05 24.35 -31.88
CA GLU A 39 0.36 23.24 -32.75
C GLU A 39 -0.55 22.03 -32.60
N VAL A 40 -1.00 21.74 -31.38
CA VAL A 40 -1.99 20.68 -31.09
C VAL A 40 -3.28 20.90 -31.88
N GLU A 41 -3.79 22.15 -31.90
CA GLU A 41 -5.03 22.49 -32.63
C GLU A 41 -4.83 22.49 -34.15
N ALA A 42 -3.61 22.71 -34.63
CA ALA A 42 -3.26 22.69 -36.06
C ALA A 42 -2.92 21.29 -36.60
N THR A 43 -2.58 20.35 -35.72
CA THR A 43 -2.14 19.01 -36.12
C THR A 43 -3.35 18.06 -36.27
N ALA A 44 -3.50 17.49 -37.45
CA ALA A 44 -4.51 16.44 -37.68
C ALA A 44 -4.11 15.15 -36.92
N PRO A 45 -5.03 14.53 -36.17
CA PRO A 45 -4.71 13.39 -35.30
C PRO A 45 -4.10 12.18 -36.04
N GLU A 46 -4.37 12.06 -37.34
CA GLU A 46 -3.98 10.89 -38.16
C GLU A 46 -2.61 11.00 -38.81
N THR A 47 -1.96 12.15 -38.76
CA THR A 47 -0.76 12.40 -39.56
C THR A 47 0.53 12.29 -38.76
N THR A 48 0.54 12.68 -37.50
CA THR A 48 1.75 12.84 -36.72
C THR A 48 1.63 12.14 -35.37
N PRO A 49 2.63 11.32 -34.96
CA PRO A 49 2.58 10.70 -33.63
C PRO A 49 2.64 11.74 -32.52
N LEU A 50 1.54 11.91 -31.81
CA LEU A 50 1.34 12.98 -30.84
C LEU A 50 0.98 12.42 -29.46
N TRP A 51 1.67 12.88 -28.43
CA TRP A 51 1.34 12.65 -27.04
C TRP A 51 0.92 13.95 -26.36
N LEU A 52 -0.28 13.96 -25.78
CA LEU A 52 -0.80 15.05 -24.98
C LEU A 52 -0.94 14.60 -23.54
N HIS A 53 -0.45 15.40 -22.62
CA HIS A 53 -0.64 15.20 -21.19
C HIS A 53 -1.41 16.38 -20.61
N LEU A 54 -2.66 16.12 -20.17
CA LEU A 54 -3.58 17.15 -19.77
C LEU A 54 -3.87 17.10 -18.26
N ASP A 55 -4.09 18.29 -17.69
CA ASP A 55 -4.62 18.45 -16.34
C ASP A 55 -6.14 18.60 -16.40
N ASN A 56 -6.86 17.73 -15.72
CA ASN A 56 -8.33 17.72 -15.74
C ASN A 56 -8.96 18.91 -14.99
N VAL A 57 -8.19 19.64 -14.19
CA VAL A 57 -8.68 20.82 -13.45
C VAL A 57 -8.84 22.04 -14.37
N SER A 58 -8.24 22.03 -15.58
CA SER A 58 -8.29 23.16 -16.52
C SER A 58 -9.55 23.15 -17.37
N GLU A 59 -10.30 24.25 -17.36
CA GLU A 59 -11.47 24.47 -18.23
C GLU A 59 -11.12 24.37 -19.72
N ARG A 60 -9.94 24.84 -20.13
CA ARG A 60 -9.49 24.77 -21.53
C ARG A 60 -9.24 23.34 -21.96
N ALA A 61 -8.57 22.52 -21.13
CA ALA A 61 -8.34 21.12 -21.42
C ALA A 61 -9.67 20.35 -21.51
N GLU A 62 -10.61 20.58 -20.58
CA GLU A 62 -11.95 20.00 -20.64
C GLU A 62 -12.71 20.43 -21.89
N SER A 63 -12.72 21.73 -22.21
CA SER A 63 -13.39 22.26 -23.41
C SER A 63 -12.81 21.67 -24.69
N TRP A 64 -11.49 21.54 -24.78
CA TRP A 64 -10.82 20.91 -25.92
C TRP A 64 -11.20 19.45 -26.06
N LEU A 65 -11.17 18.68 -24.97
CA LEU A 65 -11.59 17.27 -24.95
C LEU A 65 -13.03 17.09 -25.44
N ARG A 66 -13.96 17.94 -25.01
CA ARG A 66 -15.38 17.84 -25.35
C ARG A 66 -15.72 18.29 -26.78
N ASN A 67 -15.02 19.32 -27.29
CA ASN A 67 -15.49 20.03 -28.45
C ASN A 67 -14.54 19.94 -29.66
N LYS A 68 -13.25 19.68 -29.44
CA LYS A 68 -12.22 19.77 -30.49
C LYS A 68 -11.40 18.48 -30.67
N SER A 69 -11.36 17.60 -29.67
CA SER A 69 -10.49 16.43 -29.69
C SER A 69 -10.90 15.36 -30.70
N GLY A 70 -12.15 15.32 -31.09
CA GLY A 70 -12.73 14.24 -31.90
C GLY A 70 -12.90 12.91 -31.13
N ILE A 71 -12.61 12.88 -29.82
CA ILE A 71 -12.77 11.69 -28.97
C ILE A 71 -14.26 11.47 -28.69
N PRO A 72 -14.77 10.21 -28.73
CA PRO A 72 -16.18 9.93 -28.45
C PRO A 72 -16.61 10.48 -27.08
N ALA A 73 -17.81 11.06 -26.99
CA ALA A 73 -18.29 11.71 -25.77
C ALA A 73 -18.33 10.79 -24.54
N SER A 74 -18.61 9.49 -24.75
CA SER A 74 -18.57 8.47 -23.69
C SER A 74 -17.16 8.27 -23.14
N VAL A 75 -16.15 8.31 -23.99
CA VAL A 75 -14.74 8.23 -23.62
C VAL A 75 -14.30 9.50 -22.89
N VAL A 76 -14.66 10.68 -23.42
CA VAL A 76 -14.38 11.96 -22.75
C VAL A 76 -14.98 11.99 -21.35
N GLY A 77 -16.23 11.52 -21.19
CA GLY A 77 -16.86 11.37 -19.88
C GLY A 77 -16.04 10.49 -18.92
N ALA A 78 -15.45 9.41 -19.43
CA ALA A 78 -14.60 8.52 -18.63
C ALA A 78 -13.21 9.12 -18.30
N LEU A 79 -12.61 9.87 -19.23
CA LEU A 79 -11.35 10.59 -19.01
C LEU A 79 -11.50 11.70 -17.94
N LEU A 80 -12.65 12.36 -17.92
CA LEU A 80 -12.98 13.46 -17.02
C LEU A 80 -13.65 13.00 -15.71
N ALA A 81 -13.93 11.70 -15.53
CA ALA A 81 -14.55 11.20 -14.31
C ALA A 81 -13.61 11.37 -13.10
N LYS A 82 -14.12 11.92 -11.99
CA LYS A 82 -13.32 12.13 -10.76
C LYS A 82 -12.86 10.79 -10.16
N GLU A 83 -13.78 9.84 -10.05
CA GLU A 83 -13.48 8.50 -9.57
C GLU A 83 -13.38 7.52 -10.75
N SER A 84 -12.36 6.68 -10.71
CA SER A 84 -12.15 5.69 -11.76
C SER A 84 -11.49 4.43 -11.18
N ARG A 85 -11.96 3.27 -11.65
CA ARG A 85 -11.27 1.99 -11.43
C ARG A 85 -10.44 1.66 -12.67
N PRO A 86 -9.31 0.97 -12.51
CA PRO A 86 -8.55 0.46 -13.64
C PRO A 86 -9.44 -0.36 -14.57
N ARG A 87 -9.36 -0.07 -15.87
CA ARG A 87 -10.09 -0.77 -16.91
C ARG A 87 -9.52 -0.48 -18.29
N SER A 88 -9.77 -1.37 -19.25
CA SER A 88 -9.57 -1.14 -20.67
C SER A 88 -10.88 -1.32 -21.42
N LEU A 89 -11.11 -0.51 -22.45
CA LEU A 89 -12.29 -0.58 -23.30
C LEU A 89 -11.92 -0.14 -24.70
N ARG A 90 -12.14 -1.01 -25.69
CA ARG A 90 -12.05 -0.65 -27.10
C ARG A 90 -13.29 0.12 -27.51
N VAL A 91 -13.11 1.25 -28.16
CA VAL A 91 -14.18 2.05 -28.75
C VAL A 91 -13.74 2.43 -30.16
N ASP A 92 -14.42 1.89 -31.16
CA ASP A 92 -14.04 2.00 -32.58
C ASP A 92 -12.58 1.55 -32.77
N ASP A 93 -11.73 2.39 -33.36
CA ASP A 93 -10.30 2.14 -33.56
C ASP A 93 -9.42 2.60 -32.40
N GLY A 94 -10.01 3.20 -31.37
CA GLY A 94 -9.29 3.70 -30.20
C GLY A 94 -9.43 2.80 -28.98
N LEU A 95 -8.61 3.06 -27.99
CA LEU A 95 -8.55 2.32 -26.73
C LEU A 95 -8.58 3.28 -25.55
N LEU A 96 -9.62 3.20 -24.74
CA LEU A 96 -9.67 3.83 -23.43
C LEU A 96 -8.98 2.91 -22.41
N VAL A 97 -7.96 3.41 -21.76
CA VAL A 97 -7.26 2.68 -20.69
C VAL A 97 -7.13 3.57 -19.44
N ILE A 98 -7.48 3.03 -18.31
CA ILE A 98 -7.30 3.66 -17.01
C ILE A 98 -6.45 2.74 -16.16
N LEU A 99 -5.25 3.20 -15.80
CA LEU A 99 -4.35 2.50 -14.90
C LEU A 99 -4.04 3.36 -13.68
N ARG A 100 -3.57 2.73 -12.63
CA ARG A 100 -3.11 3.43 -11.43
C ARG A 100 -1.63 3.21 -11.20
N GLY A 101 -0.96 4.25 -10.75
CA GLY A 101 0.42 4.22 -10.29
C GLY A 101 0.52 4.63 -8.82
N ILE A 102 1.66 4.38 -8.23
CA ILE A 102 1.96 4.75 -6.86
C ILE A 102 1.89 6.27 -6.68
N ASN A 103 1.36 6.70 -5.55
CA ASN A 103 1.33 8.11 -5.17
C ASN A 103 2.67 8.49 -4.52
N LEU A 104 3.51 9.18 -5.27
CA LEU A 104 4.82 9.68 -4.82
C LEU A 104 4.77 11.20 -4.53
N ASN A 105 3.59 11.75 -4.28
CA ASN A 105 3.45 13.16 -3.92
C ASN A 105 3.87 13.37 -2.46
N GLU A 106 4.41 14.53 -2.17
CA GLU A 106 4.83 14.89 -0.81
C GLU A 106 3.66 14.84 0.16
N GLY A 107 3.79 14.07 1.25
CA GLY A 107 2.77 13.90 2.27
C GLY A 107 1.62 12.95 1.90
N ALA A 108 1.71 12.25 0.78
CA ALA A 108 0.74 11.22 0.39
C ALA A 108 1.24 9.82 0.75
N GLU A 109 0.31 8.92 0.99
CA GLU A 109 0.63 7.51 1.21
C GLU A 109 0.72 6.78 -0.15
N PRO A 110 1.72 5.91 -0.35
CA PRO A 110 1.93 5.21 -1.63
C PRO A 110 0.73 4.38 -2.11
N GLU A 111 -0.02 3.80 -1.19
CA GLU A 111 -1.22 2.98 -1.44
C GLU A 111 -2.43 3.79 -1.90
N ASP A 112 -2.45 5.11 -1.71
CA ASP A 112 -3.42 6.03 -2.29
C ASP A 112 -3.13 6.28 -3.77
N MET A 113 -3.17 5.20 -4.54
CA MET A 113 -2.75 5.16 -5.94
C MET A 113 -3.45 6.20 -6.82
N VAL A 114 -2.67 6.90 -7.64
CA VAL A 114 -3.11 7.94 -8.58
C VAL A 114 -3.49 7.35 -9.93
N ALA A 115 -4.57 7.85 -10.54
CA ALA A 115 -5.05 7.36 -11.84
C ALA A 115 -4.39 8.10 -13.01
N LEU A 116 -3.86 7.35 -13.97
CA LEU A 116 -3.55 7.82 -15.31
C LEU A 116 -4.64 7.33 -16.27
N ARG A 117 -5.36 8.26 -16.86
CA ARG A 117 -6.39 7.98 -17.84
C ARG A 117 -5.81 8.22 -19.22
N MET A 118 -6.00 7.28 -20.12
CA MET A 118 -5.40 7.30 -21.44
C MET A 118 -6.46 7.02 -22.51
N TRP A 119 -6.45 7.81 -23.56
CA TRP A 119 -7.07 7.49 -24.82
C TRP A 119 -5.95 7.26 -25.84
N VAL A 120 -5.91 6.08 -26.42
CA VAL A 120 -4.82 5.63 -27.31
C VAL A 120 -5.39 5.36 -28.70
N GLU A 121 -4.79 5.99 -29.68
CA GLU A 121 -5.03 5.81 -31.10
C GLU A 121 -3.72 5.48 -31.83
N PRO A 122 -3.76 5.01 -33.08
CA PRO A 122 -2.52 4.63 -33.79
C PRO A 122 -1.47 5.74 -33.89
N LYS A 123 -1.90 7.01 -33.89
CA LYS A 123 -1.04 8.20 -34.05
C LYS A 123 -1.19 9.21 -32.93
N ARG A 124 -2.06 8.97 -31.96
CA ARG A 124 -2.27 9.92 -30.89
C ARG A 124 -2.48 9.20 -29.57
N ILE A 125 -1.88 9.69 -28.50
CA ILE A 125 -2.19 9.31 -27.14
C ILE A 125 -2.53 10.58 -26.35
N VAL A 126 -3.67 10.57 -25.67
CA VAL A 126 -4.10 11.63 -24.76
C VAL A 126 -4.11 11.05 -23.36
N THR A 127 -3.29 11.60 -22.49
CA THR A 127 -3.24 11.21 -21.07
C THR A 127 -3.80 12.33 -20.21
N VAL A 128 -4.65 11.97 -19.23
CA VAL A 128 -5.32 12.93 -18.35
C VAL A 128 -5.07 12.54 -16.91
N ARG A 129 -4.67 13.52 -16.07
CA ARG A 129 -4.47 13.35 -14.64
C ARG A 129 -5.37 14.30 -13.83
N TYR A 130 -5.69 13.92 -12.61
CA TYR A 130 -6.21 14.80 -11.56
C TYR A 130 -5.11 15.19 -10.58
N GLU A 131 -4.33 14.23 -10.18
CA GLU A 131 -3.24 14.38 -9.22
C GLU A 131 -1.90 14.24 -9.94
N ARG A 132 -0.88 14.88 -9.39
CA ARG A 132 0.46 14.81 -9.96
C ARG A 132 0.94 13.36 -10.01
N MET A 133 1.49 12.96 -11.15
CA MET A 133 2.09 11.65 -11.38
C MET A 133 3.45 11.83 -12.04
N MET A 134 4.48 11.14 -11.52
CA MET A 134 5.85 11.28 -12.02
C MET A 134 6.07 10.51 -13.33
N THR A 135 5.41 9.36 -13.49
CA THR A 135 5.64 8.46 -14.64
C THR A 135 5.56 9.11 -16.01
N PRO A 136 4.57 9.96 -16.35
CA PRO A 136 4.56 10.65 -17.64
C PRO A 136 5.77 11.57 -17.84
N ARG A 137 6.24 12.23 -16.79
CA ARG A 137 7.44 13.10 -16.87
C ARG A 137 8.72 12.32 -17.06
N ASP A 138 8.85 11.17 -16.40
CA ASP A 138 10.03 10.30 -16.54
C ASP A 138 10.16 9.82 -17.99
N ILE A 139 9.04 9.34 -18.58
CA ILE A 139 9.02 8.89 -19.98
C ILE A 139 9.26 10.05 -20.95
N LEU A 140 8.72 11.23 -20.66
CA LEU A 140 9.00 12.42 -21.47
C LEU A 140 10.49 12.78 -21.43
N SER A 141 11.15 12.65 -20.28
CA SER A 141 12.60 12.87 -20.16
C SER A 141 13.41 11.85 -20.98
N ASP A 142 13.01 10.58 -20.99
CA ASP A 142 13.63 9.56 -21.83
C ASP A 142 13.55 9.92 -23.33
N ILE A 143 12.43 10.51 -23.76
CA ILE A 143 12.20 10.93 -25.15
C ILE A 143 12.99 12.20 -25.49
N ILE A 144 12.86 13.26 -24.67
CA ILE A 144 13.37 14.62 -25.00
C ILE A 144 14.85 14.77 -24.68
N ASP A 145 15.29 14.26 -23.52
CA ASP A 145 16.66 14.41 -23.05
C ASP A 145 17.51 13.19 -23.42
N GLY A 146 16.93 11.99 -23.38
CA GLY A 146 17.61 10.73 -23.65
C GLY A 146 17.68 10.35 -25.13
N GLY A 147 16.65 10.69 -25.91
CA GLY A 147 16.55 10.30 -27.33
C GLY A 147 16.44 8.79 -27.57
N HIS A 148 16.00 8.04 -26.56
CA HIS A 148 15.86 6.58 -26.59
C HIS A 148 14.51 6.11 -26.03
N GLY A 149 13.47 6.94 -26.18
CA GLY A 149 12.12 6.65 -25.75
C GLY A 149 11.31 5.83 -26.76
N ALA A 150 9.99 5.93 -26.66
CA ALA A 150 9.05 5.30 -27.56
C ALA A 150 9.14 5.88 -28.98
N GLU A 151 9.14 5.00 -29.98
CA GLU A 151 9.16 5.42 -31.39
C GLU A 151 7.76 5.72 -31.93
N THR A 152 6.75 5.01 -31.43
CA THR A 152 5.36 5.16 -31.84
C THR A 152 4.43 5.39 -30.62
N THR A 153 3.20 5.83 -30.89
CA THR A 153 2.19 5.97 -29.83
C THR A 153 1.80 4.65 -29.19
N PRO A 154 1.70 3.50 -29.90
CA PRO A 154 1.55 2.20 -29.25
C PRO A 154 2.73 1.80 -28.37
N ASP A 155 3.98 2.07 -28.78
CA ASP A 155 5.16 1.81 -27.94
C ASP A 155 5.14 2.68 -26.68
N LEU A 156 4.70 3.93 -26.81
CA LEU A 156 4.52 4.83 -25.68
C LEU A 156 3.46 4.32 -24.68
N PHE A 157 2.36 3.76 -25.18
CA PHE A 157 1.34 3.13 -24.34
C PHE A 157 1.89 1.94 -23.55
N VAL A 158 2.68 1.07 -24.19
CA VAL A 158 3.37 -0.04 -23.53
C VAL A 158 4.35 0.47 -22.49
N ALA A 159 5.18 1.45 -22.85
CA ALA A 159 6.16 2.05 -21.93
C ALA A 159 5.50 2.71 -20.69
N LEU A 160 4.39 3.42 -20.86
CA LEU A 160 3.60 3.99 -19.76
C LEU A 160 3.07 2.88 -18.83
N SER A 161 2.49 1.83 -19.41
CA SER A 161 1.93 0.71 -18.66
C SER A 161 3.01 -0.04 -17.87
N GLU A 162 4.14 -0.29 -18.50
CA GLU A 162 5.29 -0.96 -17.90
C GLU A 162 5.92 -0.12 -16.78
N ARG A 163 6.18 1.17 -17.03
CA ARG A 163 6.80 2.07 -16.05
C ARG A 163 5.91 2.27 -14.80
N LEU A 164 4.58 2.33 -14.99
CA LEU A 164 3.62 2.35 -13.87
C LEU A 164 3.74 1.07 -13.04
N SER A 165 3.80 -0.09 -13.69
CA SER A 165 3.92 -1.39 -13.02
C SER A 165 5.24 -1.54 -12.27
N LEU A 166 6.37 -1.11 -12.88
CA LEU A 166 7.69 -1.21 -12.24
C LEU A 166 7.78 -0.41 -10.93
N LYS A 167 7.20 0.79 -10.89
CA LYS A 167 7.21 1.61 -9.67
C LYS A 167 6.38 1.00 -8.53
N ILE A 168 5.42 0.14 -8.82
CA ILE A 168 4.65 -0.58 -7.81
C ILE A 168 5.52 -1.61 -7.08
N ASN A 169 6.45 -2.25 -7.80
CA ASN A 169 7.35 -3.25 -7.23
C ASN A 169 8.14 -2.73 -6.02
N ASP A 170 8.66 -1.53 -6.13
CA ASP A 170 9.48 -0.92 -5.06
C ASP A 170 8.68 -0.75 -3.76
N VAL A 171 7.39 -0.42 -3.87
CA VAL A 171 6.51 -0.27 -2.71
C VAL A 171 6.15 -1.63 -2.10
N ILE A 172 5.95 -2.66 -2.93
CA ILE A 172 5.69 -4.02 -2.44
C ILE A 172 6.89 -4.56 -1.66
N ILE A 173 8.11 -4.41 -2.21
CA ILE A 173 9.35 -4.81 -1.52
C ILE A 173 9.49 -4.09 -0.17
N GLN A 174 9.25 -2.77 -0.13
CA GLN A 174 9.31 -2.01 1.11
C GLN A 174 8.26 -2.46 2.14
N LEU A 175 7.09 -2.88 1.68
CA LEU A 175 6.03 -3.41 2.55
C LEU A 175 6.41 -4.78 3.12
N GLU A 176 7.00 -5.66 2.32
CA GLU A 176 7.53 -6.96 2.76
C GLU A 176 8.66 -6.77 3.77
N ASP A 177 9.65 -5.93 3.47
CA ASP A 177 10.76 -5.61 4.38
C ASP A 177 10.24 -5.04 5.71
N ARG A 178 9.20 -4.20 5.67
CA ARG A 178 8.55 -3.66 6.87
C ARG A 178 7.91 -4.77 7.70
N LEU A 179 7.19 -5.71 7.07
CA LEU A 179 6.59 -6.85 7.77
C LEU A 179 7.64 -7.76 8.38
N ASP A 180 8.74 -8.05 7.66
CA ASP A 180 9.88 -8.83 8.16
C ASP A 180 10.49 -8.20 9.41
N ALA A 181 10.71 -6.88 9.36
CA ALA A 181 11.24 -6.15 10.50
C ALA A 181 10.28 -6.14 11.71
N LEU A 182 8.97 -6.08 11.48
CA LEU A 182 7.96 -6.15 12.55
C LEU A 182 7.86 -7.54 13.16
N GLU A 183 7.94 -8.60 12.35
CA GLU A 183 7.96 -9.98 12.81
C GLU A 183 9.18 -10.27 13.71
N ALA A 184 10.37 -9.80 13.32
CA ALA A 184 11.57 -9.93 14.13
C ALA A 184 11.48 -9.24 15.51
N GLN A 185 10.54 -8.31 15.70
CA GLN A 185 10.33 -7.57 16.95
C GLN A 185 9.29 -8.22 17.89
N VAL A 186 8.68 -9.35 17.52
CA VAL A 186 7.60 -10.01 18.26
C VAL A 186 8.00 -10.40 19.69
N ASP A 187 9.29 -10.66 19.92
CA ASP A 187 9.82 -11.03 21.24
C ASP A 187 10.34 -9.84 22.05
N THR A 188 10.58 -8.71 21.44
CA THR A 188 11.33 -7.59 22.06
C THR A 188 10.50 -6.33 22.26
N GLU A 189 9.50 -6.09 21.44
CA GLU A 189 8.67 -4.86 21.51
C GLU A 189 7.35 -5.09 22.27
N GLN A 190 6.73 -3.97 22.71
CA GLN A 190 5.42 -4.02 23.37
C GLN A 190 4.34 -4.55 22.42
N PRO A 191 3.60 -5.62 22.77
CA PRO A 191 2.66 -6.27 21.88
C PRO A 191 1.55 -5.34 21.32
N THR A 192 1.06 -4.40 22.11
CA THR A 192 0.02 -3.45 21.69
C THR A 192 0.50 -2.52 20.57
N ARG A 193 1.73 -2.03 20.66
CA ARG A 193 2.32 -1.13 19.65
C ARG A 193 2.65 -1.87 18.37
N LEU A 194 3.20 -3.07 18.50
CA LEU A 194 3.53 -3.93 17.37
C LEU A 194 2.26 -4.35 16.60
N ARG A 195 1.19 -4.70 17.33
CA ARG A 195 -0.12 -5.02 16.75
C ARG A 195 -0.66 -3.89 15.87
N SER A 196 -0.55 -2.63 16.30
CA SER A 196 -1.02 -1.48 15.51
C SER A 196 -0.25 -1.36 14.19
N LYS A 197 1.09 -1.46 14.23
CA LYS A 197 1.95 -1.36 13.03
C LYS A 197 1.69 -2.50 12.03
N ILE A 198 1.50 -3.73 12.52
CA ILE A 198 1.18 -4.87 11.64
C ILE A 198 -0.21 -4.73 11.03
N ALA A 199 -1.19 -4.25 11.80
CA ALA A 199 -2.53 -3.98 11.28
C ALA A 199 -2.54 -2.90 10.21
N GLU A 200 -1.71 -1.86 10.34
CA GLU A 200 -1.47 -0.82 9.33
C GLU A 200 -0.89 -1.43 8.05
N SER A 201 0.24 -2.16 8.14
CA SER A 201 0.83 -2.84 6.98
C SER A 201 -0.16 -3.79 6.28
N ARG A 202 -1.03 -4.46 7.03
CA ARG A 202 -2.11 -5.26 6.45
C ARG A 202 -3.15 -4.40 5.71
N GLN A 203 -3.47 -3.21 6.19
CA GLN A 203 -4.37 -2.28 5.49
C GLN A 203 -3.76 -1.81 4.18
N ASP A 204 -2.45 -1.53 4.14
CA ASP A 204 -1.71 -1.12 2.95
C ASP A 204 -1.80 -2.20 1.86
N THR A 205 -1.64 -3.50 2.23
CA THR A 205 -1.79 -4.62 1.28
C THR A 205 -3.19 -4.63 0.65
N VAL A 206 -4.23 -4.42 1.45
CA VAL A 206 -5.63 -4.41 0.98
C VAL A 206 -5.90 -3.20 0.09
N ALA A 207 -5.34 -2.03 0.42
CA ALA A 207 -5.50 -0.81 -0.36
C ALA A 207 -4.86 -0.94 -1.75
N LEU A 208 -3.63 -1.43 -1.84
CA LEU A 208 -2.94 -1.70 -3.11
C LEU A 208 -3.70 -2.75 -3.95
N ARG A 209 -4.09 -3.86 -3.34
CA ARG A 209 -4.81 -4.94 -4.02
C ARG A 209 -6.11 -4.46 -4.68
N ARG A 210 -6.85 -3.55 -4.04
CA ARG A 210 -8.12 -2.99 -4.55
C ARG A 210 -7.97 -2.39 -5.96
N TYR A 211 -6.80 -1.85 -6.28
CA TYR A 211 -6.51 -1.27 -7.59
C TYR A 211 -5.75 -2.21 -8.51
N LEU A 212 -4.84 -3.02 -7.98
CA LEU A 212 -4.02 -3.92 -8.81
C LEU A 212 -4.83 -5.07 -9.40
N SER A 213 -5.84 -5.59 -8.69
CA SER A 213 -6.69 -6.66 -9.22
C SER A 213 -7.42 -6.24 -10.52
N PRO A 214 -8.20 -5.15 -10.55
CA PRO A 214 -8.81 -4.69 -11.80
C PRO A 214 -7.79 -4.20 -12.84
N GLN A 215 -6.60 -3.71 -12.41
CA GLN A 215 -5.55 -3.32 -13.34
C GLN A 215 -4.97 -4.52 -14.11
N ARG A 216 -4.72 -5.61 -13.43
CA ARG A 216 -4.31 -6.87 -14.06
C ARG A 216 -5.36 -7.34 -15.07
N GLU A 217 -6.65 -7.29 -14.71
CA GLU A 217 -7.74 -7.66 -15.61
C GLU A 217 -7.80 -6.74 -16.83
N ALA A 218 -7.63 -5.42 -16.63
CA ALA A 218 -7.61 -4.45 -17.72
C ALA A 218 -6.50 -4.75 -18.74
N LEU A 219 -5.29 -5.05 -18.26
CA LEU A 219 -4.15 -5.39 -19.13
C LEU A 219 -4.33 -6.77 -19.79
N ALA A 220 -4.86 -7.76 -19.07
CA ALA A 220 -5.10 -9.10 -19.62
C ALA A 220 -6.18 -9.10 -20.71
N ASN A 221 -7.22 -8.28 -20.59
CA ASN A 221 -8.28 -8.16 -21.60
C ASN A 221 -7.74 -7.69 -22.95
N LEU A 222 -6.64 -6.91 -22.97
CA LEU A 222 -6.00 -6.46 -24.20
C LEU A 222 -5.34 -7.61 -25.01
N GLN A 223 -5.24 -8.82 -24.46
CA GLN A 223 -4.82 -9.99 -25.22
C GLN A 223 -5.92 -10.48 -26.17
N TYR A 224 -7.17 -10.30 -25.80
CA TYR A 224 -8.32 -10.82 -26.53
C TYR A 224 -9.01 -9.74 -27.38
N ASP A 225 -9.04 -8.50 -26.89
CA ASP A 225 -9.73 -7.37 -27.56
C ASP A 225 -8.74 -6.23 -27.88
N ALA A 226 -7.54 -6.60 -28.33
CA ALA A 226 -6.56 -5.61 -28.77
C ALA A 226 -6.92 -5.06 -30.16
N PRO A 227 -6.80 -3.73 -30.35
CA PRO A 227 -6.91 -3.16 -31.69
C PRO A 227 -5.83 -3.71 -32.65
N ASP A 228 -6.14 -3.76 -33.96
CA ASP A 228 -5.25 -4.33 -34.97
C ASP A 228 -3.92 -3.58 -35.13
N TRP A 229 -3.90 -2.30 -34.76
CA TRP A 229 -2.69 -1.46 -34.79
C TRP A 229 -1.68 -1.79 -33.68
N LEU A 230 -2.06 -2.57 -32.65
CA LEU A 230 -1.09 -3.14 -31.70
C LEU A 230 -0.40 -4.36 -32.32
N ASN A 231 0.88 -4.21 -32.59
CA ASN A 231 1.68 -5.29 -33.14
C ASN A 231 1.96 -6.43 -32.10
N PRO A 232 2.44 -7.61 -32.54
CA PRO A 232 2.69 -8.73 -31.62
C PRO A 232 3.66 -8.42 -30.48
N SER A 233 4.69 -7.60 -30.72
CA SER A 233 5.66 -7.21 -29.68
C SER A 233 5.02 -6.33 -28.60
N GLN A 234 4.20 -5.36 -29.01
CA GLN A 234 3.46 -4.49 -28.10
C GLN A 234 2.44 -5.27 -27.24
N ARG A 235 1.72 -6.21 -27.86
CA ARG A 235 0.80 -7.12 -27.14
C ARG A 235 1.58 -8.00 -26.15
N MET A 236 2.77 -8.46 -26.49
CA MET A 236 3.63 -9.21 -25.57
C MET A 236 4.07 -8.35 -24.37
N GLY A 237 4.50 -7.11 -24.57
CA GLY A 237 4.86 -6.20 -23.48
C GLY A 237 3.70 -5.93 -22.50
N LEU A 238 2.47 -5.74 -23.03
CA LEU A 238 1.27 -5.60 -22.20
C LEU A 238 0.95 -6.88 -21.43
N ARG A 239 1.15 -8.06 -22.05
CA ARG A 239 0.98 -9.34 -21.39
C ARG A 239 1.99 -9.52 -20.26
N GLU A 240 3.26 -9.23 -20.48
CA GLU A 240 4.31 -9.29 -19.45
C GLU A 240 3.99 -8.35 -18.28
N THR A 241 3.43 -7.17 -18.58
CA THR A 241 2.99 -6.23 -17.55
C THR A 241 1.81 -6.78 -16.76
N ALA A 242 0.85 -7.48 -17.40
CA ALA A 242 -0.25 -8.15 -16.72
C ALA A 242 0.24 -9.31 -15.84
N ASP A 243 1.17 -10.13 -16.35
CA ASP A 243 1.75 -11.26 -15.61
C ASP A 243 2.60 -10.77 -14.42
N ARG A 244 3.31 -9.64 -14.57
CA ARG A 244 4.01 -8.97 -13.48
C ARG A 244 3.03 -8.47 -12.41
N THR A 245 1.93 -7.85 -12.82
CA THR A 245 0.89 -7.39 -11.89
C THR A 245 0.23 -8.55 -11.15
N LEU A 246 0.12 -9.74 -11.78
CA LEU A 246 -0.34 -10.96 -11.11
C LEU A 246 0.61 -11.38 -9.98
N ARG A 247 1.93 -11.40 -10.24
CA ARG A 247 2.92 -11.69 -9.18
C ARG A 247 2.80 -10.72 -8.01
N TYR A 248 2.64 -9.42 -8.27
CA TYR A 248 2.42 -8.43 -7.22
C TYR A 248 1.17 -8.71 -6.37
N LEU A 249 0.11 -9.24 -6.99
CA LEU A 249 -1.09 -9.64 -6.25
C LEU A 249 -0.84 -10.87 -5.37
N GLU A 250 -0.04 -11.83 -5.85
CA GLU A 250 0.37 -13.01 -5.08
C GLU A 250 1.24 -12.61 -3.89
N ASP A 251 2.20 -11.70 -4.08
CA ASP A 251 3.08 -11.17 -3.03
C ASP A 251 2.24 -10.41 -1.98
N LEU A 252 1.31 -9.55 -2.39
CA LEU A 252 0.41 -8.86 -1.48
C LEU A 252 -0.50 -9.81 -0.69
N ASP A 253 -0.98 -10.91 -1.31
CA ASP A 253 -1.76 -11.92 -0.62
C ASP A 253 -0.91 -12.67 0.42
N ALA A 254 0.31 -13.04 0.07
CA ALA A 254 1.26 -13.66 0.99
C ALA A 254 1.61 -12.73 2.17
N ALA A 255 1.88 -11.45 1.91
CA ALA A 255 2.14 -10.45 2.93
C ALA A 255 0.95 -10.25 3.89
N ARG A 256 -0.28 -10.19 3.34
CA ARG A 256 -1.51 -10.11 4.14
C ARG A 256 -1.68 -11.32 5.05
N ASP A 257 -1.51 -12.52 4.51
CA ASP A 257 -1.71 -13.76 5.26
C ASP A 257 -0.64 -13.92 6.35
N ARG A 258 0.59 -13.52 6.06
CA ARG A 258 1.68 -13.46 7.04
C ARG A 258 1.37 -12.46 8.16
N ALA A 259 0.87 -11.27 7.85
CA ALA A 259 0.46 -10.29 8.86
C ALA A 259 -0.63 -10.85 9.80
N ILE A 260 -1.56 -11.66 9.29
CA ILE A 260 -2.59 -12.33 10.10
C ILE A 260 -1.94 -13.31 11.08
N VAL A 261 -1.02 -14.15 10.61
CA VAL A 261 -0.31 -15.13 11.46
C VAL A 261 0.44 -14.44 12.60
N VAL A 262 1.17 -13.36 12.30
CA VAL A 262 1.90 -12.60 13.33
C VAL A 262 0.96 -11.93 14.33
N LEU A 263 -0.19 -11.42 13.87
CA LEU A 263 -1.22 -10.86 14.76
C LEU A 263 -1.80 -11.92 15.71
N ASP A 264 -2.03 -13.14 15.23
CA ASP A 264 -2.52 -14.26 16.05
C ASP A 264 -1.44 -14.69 17.06
N GLU A 265 -0.18 -14.73 16.67
CA GLU A 265 0.93 -15.02 17.59
C GLU A 265 1.02 -13.98 18.72
N LEU A 266 0.91 -12.69 18.39
CA LEU A 266 0.87 -11.62 19.39
C LEU A 266 -0.32 -11.75 20.34
N ALA A 267 -1.49 -12.09 19.81
CA ALA A 267 -2.69 -12.31 20.65
C ALA A 267 -2.49 -13.47 21.63
N ASN A 268 -1.89 -14.57 21.17
CA ASN A 268 -1.57 -15.71 22.01
C ASN A 268 -0.55 -15.35 23.11
N LYS A 269 0.53 -14.61 22.77
CA LYS A 269 1.53 -14.14 23.75
C LYS A 269 0.90 -13.21 24.80
N MET A 270 0.00 -12.33 24.40
CA MET A 270 -0.73 -11.47 25.33
C MET A 270 -1.62 -12.29 26.28
N ALA A 271 -2.33 -13.29 25.77
CA ALA A 271 -3.17 -14.19 26.56
C ALA A 271 -2.32 -15.01 27.54
N GLU A 272 -1.18 -15.52 27.11
CA GLU A 272 -0.22 -16.25 27.98
C GLU A 272 0.32 -15.36 29.11
N SER A 273 0.72 -14.14 28.81
CA SER A 273 1.18 -13.17 29.80
C SER A 273 0.10 -12.84 30.84
N MET A 274 -1.14 -12.65 30.35
CA MET A 274 -2.29 -12.41 31.25
C MET A 274 -2.56 -13.62 32.13
N ASN A 275 -2.56 -14.84 31.57
CA ASN A 275 -2.72 -16.08 32.34
C ASN A 275 -1.62 -16.24 33.39
N ARG A 276 -0.37 -15.94 33.05
CA ARG A 276 0.74 -16.00 34.02
C ARG A 276 0.55 -15.00 35.18
N THR A 277 0.07 -13.80 34.88
CA THR A 277 -0.21 -12.79 35.91
C THR A 277 -1.37 -13.21 36.80
N MET A 278 -2.47 -13.72 36.23
CA MET A 278 -3.62 -14.24 36.97
C MET A 278 -3.21 -15.42 37.84
N TYR A 279 -2.38 -16.31 37.31
CA TYR A 279 -1.86 -17.45 38.03
C TYR A 279 -1.03 -17.03 39.25
N ALA A 280 -0.09 -16.08 39.07
CA ALA A 280 0.69 -15.53 40.18
C ALA A 280 -0.20 -14.91 41.27
N LEU A 281 -1.21 -14.14 40.85
CA LEU A 281 -2.19 -13.53 41.76
C LEU A 281 -2.99 -14.59 42.53
N SER A 282 -3.41 -15.67 41.85
CA SER A 282 -4.15 -16.78 42.46
C SER A 282 -3.31 -17.51 43.51
N ILE A 283 -2.02 -17.73 43.26
CA ILE A 283 -1.08 -18.32 44.25
C ILE A 283 -0.96 -17.43 45.48
N VAL A 284 -0.76 -16.12 45.26
CA VAL A 284 -0.69 -15.16 46.38
C VAL A 284 -1.98 -15.18 47.21
N ALA A 285 -3.14 -15.15 46.54
CA ALA A 285 -4.43 -15.21 47.23
C ALA A 285 -4.62 -16.53 48.02
N ALA A 286 -4.25 -17.68 47.42
CA ALA A 286 -4.38 -18.98 48.05
C ALA A 286 -3.55 -19.09 49.35
N ILE A 287 -2.40 -18.44 49.42
CA ILE A 287 -1.53 -18.42 50.63
C ILE A 287 -2.05 -17.41 51.65
N PHE A 288 -2.40 -16.19 51.22
CA PHE A 288 -2.75 -15.14 52.16
C PHE A 288 -4.17 -15.22 52.75
N LEU A 289 -5.13 -15.80 52.02
CA LEU A 289 -6.53 -15.82 52.44
C LEU A 289 -6.79 -16.67 53.71
N PRO A 290 -6.26 -17.90 53.87
CA PRO A 290 -6.37 -18.65 55.12
C PRO A 290 -5.63 -18.00 56.28
N LEU A 291 -4.43 -17.42 56.05
CA LEU A 291 -3.65 -16.70 57.05
C LEU A 291 -4.39 -15.45 57.53
N SER A 292 -4.97 -14.70 56.59
CA SER A 292 -5.75 -13.49 56.92
C SER A 292 -7.03 -13.80 57.65
N PHE A 293 -7.69 -14.92 57.30
CA PHE A 293 -8.88 -15.38 58.02
C PHE A 293 -8.54 -15.70 59.48
N LEU A 294 -7.47 -16.47 59.73
CA LEU A 294 -7.03 -16.82 61.09
C LEU A 294 -6.65 -15.55 61.89
N THR A 295 -5.83 -14.65 61.33
CA THR A 295 -5.47 -13.42 62.02
C THR A 295 -6.69 -12.55 62.29
N GLY A 296 -7.63 -12.44 61.34
CA GLY A 296 -8.89 -11.75 61.51
C GLY A 296 -9.76 -12.34 62.64
N LEU A 297 -9.90 -13.67 62.66
CA LEU A 297 -10.67 -14.39 63.68
C LEU A 297 -10.08 -14.17 65.10
N LEU A 298 -8.73 -14.27 65.22
CA LEU A 298 -8.01 -14.07 66.51
C LEU A 298 -7.89 -12.59 66.87
N GLY A 299 -8.09 -11.67 65.97
CA GLY A 299 -8.11 -10.20 66.20
C GLY A 299 -9.46 -9.64 66.63
N ILE A 300 -10.51 -10.45 66.69
CA ILE A 300 -11.85 -9.99 67.08
C ILE A 300 -11.89 -9.80 68.61
N ASN A 301 -12.30 -8.60 69.07
CA ASN A 301 -12.47 -8.28 70.49
C ASN A 301 -13.84 -8.78 71.03
N VAL A 302 -14.04 -10.10 71.01
CA VAL A 302 -15.26 -10.73 71.57
C VAL A 302 -14.91 -11.43 72.86
N GLY A 303 -15.74 -11.22 73.91
CA GLY A 303 -15.54 -11.88 75.19
C GLY A 303 -15.64 -13.42 75.09
N GLY A 304 -14.77 -14.13 75.83
CA GLY A 304 -14.74 -15.60 75.87
C GLY A 304 -13.76 -16.29 74.90
N MET A 305 -12.85 -15.54 74.25
CA MET A 305 -11.80 -16.12 73.41
C MET A 305 -10.81 -16.94 74.25
N PRO A 306 -10.48 -18.19 73.84
CA PRO A 306 -9.49 -18.99 74.53
C PRO A 306 -8.09 -18.38 74.44
N GLY A 307 -7.39 -18.27 75.61
CA GLY A 307 -5.99 -17.83 75.61
C GLY A 307 -5.73 -16.34 75.74
N VAL A 308 -6.76 -15.48 75.90
CA VAL A 308 -6.60 -14.01 76.03
C VAL A 308 -5.68 -13.59 77.19
N ASN A 309 -5.65 -14.39 78.29
CA ASN A 309 -4.83 -14.11 79.48
C ASN A 309 -3.50 -14.92 79.49
N SER A 310 -3.14 -15.61 78.40
CA SER A 310 -1.96 -16.45 78.34
C SER A 310 -0.80 -15.76 77.68
N ASN A 311 0.34 -15.66 78.36
CA ASN A 311 1.58 -15.08 77.81
C ASN A 311 2.21 -15.93 76.69
N VAL A 312 1.73 -17.14 76.47
CA VAL A 312 2.25 -18.10 75.47
C VAL A 312 1.36 -18.17 74.23
N ALA A 313 0.10 -17.70 74.32
CA ALA A 313 -0.86 -17.79 73.22
C ALA A 313 -0.36 -17.15 71.89
N PHE A 314 0.31 -16.03 71.98
CA PHE A 314 0.92 -15.37 70.80
C PHE A 314 1.88 -16.27 70.03
N TRP A 315 2.80 -16.91 70.79
CA TRP A 315 3.82 -17.82 70.18
C TRP A 315 3.20 -19.08 69.60
N ILE A 316 2.15 -19.62 70.24
CA ILE A 316 1.38 -20.76 69.72
C ILE A 316 0.69 -20.36 68.39
N THR A 317 0.10 -19.20 68.34
CA THR A 317 -0.55 -18.68 67.14
C THR A 317 0.49 -18.52 65.98
N CYS A 318 1.65 -17.92 66.25
CA CYS A 318 2.75 -17.79 65.29
C CYS A 318 3.20 -19.17 64.76
N ALA A 319 3.32 -20.17 65.63
CA ALA A 319 3.72 -21.52 65.25
C ALA A 319 2.62 -22.18 64.35
N ILE A 320 1.35 -22.04 64.68
CA ILE A 320 0.25 -22.56 63.88
C ILE A 320 0.22 -21.90 62.47
N MET A 321 0.39 -20.61 62.42
CA MET A 321 0.41 -19.89 61.14
C MET A 321 1.62 -20.27 60.27
N THR A 322 2.77 -20.50 60.90
CA THR A 322 3.97 -20.97 60.17
C THR A 322 3.76 -22.40 59.62
N ILE A 323 3.20 -23.30 60.45
CA ILE A 323 2.88 -24.68 60.01
C ILE A 323 1.86 -24.67 58.87
N LEU A 324 0.82 -23.82 58.96
CA LEU A 324 -0.19 -23.67 57.93
C LEU A 324 0.44 -23.21 56.61
N MET A 325 1.20 -22.13 56.66
CA MET A 325 1.90 -21.59 55.50
C MET A 325 2.84 -22.62 54.84
N VAL A 326 3.61 -23.37 55.60
CA VAL A 326 4.48 -24.45 55.09
C VAL A 326 3.66 -25.56 54.45
N THR A 327 2.51 -25.94 55.07
CA THR A 327 1.61 -26.95 54.51
C THR A 327 1.00 -26.51 53.22
N GLU A 328 0.53 -25.26 53.11
CA GLU A 328 -0.04 -24.69 51.89
C GLU A 328 1.01 -24.68 50.77
N VAL A 329 2.22 -24.19 51.03
CA VAL A 329 3.30 -24.19 50.02
C VAL A 329 3.64 -25.64 49.62
N TYR A 330 3.67 -26.60 50.53
CA TYR A 330 3.89 -28.01 50.21
C TYR A 330 2.82 -28.59 49.31
N VAL A 331 1.53 -28.30 49.60
CA VAL A 331 0.39 -28.76 48.81
C VAL A 331 0.42 -28.14 47.42
N LEU A 332 0.69 -26.84 47.31
CA LEU A 332 0.79 -26.14 46.03
C LEU A 332 1.94 -26.72 45.16
N ARG A 333 3.09 -27.03 45.78
CA ARG A 333 4.21 -27.71 45.09
C ARG A 333 3.82 -29.11 44.61
N ARG A 334 3.14 -29.88 45.46
CA ARG A 334 2.70 -31.25 45.08
C ARG A 334 1.68 -31.25 43.94
N LEU A 335 0.82 -30.22 43.86
CA LEU A 335 -0.15 -30.05 42.79
C LEU A 335 0.51 -29.40 41.53
N LYS A 336 1.79 -29.16 41.54
CA LYS A 336 2.55 -28.47 40.45
C LYS A 336 2.00 -27.06 40.12
N TRP A 337 1.51 -26.39 41.15
CA TRP A 337 1.06 -24.99 41.05
C TRP A 337 2.19 -24.01 41.33
N ILE A 338 3.27 -24.45 41.88
CA ILE A 338 4.55 -23.71 42.10
C ILE A 338 5.72 -24.62 41.78
#